data_038b45bfdb56975ac8a1ba01f1d55ea5
#
_entry.id   038b45bfdb56975ac8a1ba01f1d55ea5
#
_cell.length_a   1.000
_cell.length_b   1.000
_cell.length_c   1.000
_cell.angle_alpha   90.00
_cell.angle_beta   90.00
_cell.angle_gamma   90.00
#
_symmetry.space_group_name_H-M   'P 1'
#
loop_
_entity.id
_entity.type
_entity.pdbx_description
1 polymer ?
#
loop_
_entity_poly.entity_id
_entity_poly.type
_entity_poly.pdbx_seq_one_letter_code
_entity_poly.pdbx_strand_id
1 'polypeptide(L)'
;LIVKEIRGLENMEGLESGALITCNHFNPFDSFAVEEAFRNAKLNKKQKLFIVLREGNYTNFPGFYGFLFRNCNTLPLSSNKRTMVKFMEAADIILQRGDFILIFPEQSMWWNYKKPKPLKIGAYKIAARNNVPILPIFITMEDSNVMGEDGFYVQEYTVNIGKPIFPDENLTEKENLEIMKEKNAK
;
A
#
# COMPACT_ATOMS: atom_id res chain seq x y z
N LEU A 1 6.04 12.60 -12.16
CA LEU A 1 6.29 11.20 -11.80
C LEU A 1 6.36 10.36 -13.07
N ILE A 2 7.40 9.59 -13.24
CA ILE A 2 7.55 8.62 -14.32
C ILE A 2 7.80 7.27 -13.68
N VAL A 3 6.90 6.31 -13.89
CA VAL A 3 7.17 4.91 -13.57
C VAL A 3 7.97 4.34 -14.74
N LYS A 4 9.27 4.12 -14.50
CA LYS A 4 10.22 3.63 -15.49
C LYS A 4 10.11 2.12 -15.69
N GLU A 5 9.90 1.39 -14.60
CA GLU A 5 9.90 -0.06 -14.61
C GLU A 5 9.02 -0.62 -13.48
N ILE A 6 8.35 -1.73 -13.76
CA ILE A 6 7.63 -2.52 -12.77
C ILE A 6 8.20 -3.93 -12.81
N ARG A 7 8.73 -4.43 -11.69
CA ARG A 7 9.34 -5.74 -11.52
C ARG A 7 8.51 -6.61 -10.60
N GLY A 8 8.42 -7.90 -10.89
CA GLY A 8 7.69 -8.86 -10.05
C GLY A 8 6.17 -8.76 -10.20
N LEU A 9 5.67 -8.30 -11.34
CA LEU A 9 4.23 -8.15 -11.58
C LEU A 9 3.49 -9.49 -11.44
N GLU A 10 4.15 -10.58 -11.78
CA GLU A 10 3.66 -11.96 -11.63
C GLU A 10 3.37 -12.34 -10.16
N ASN A 11 4.00 -11.67 -9.19
CA ASN A 11 3.75 -11.90 -7.76
C ASN A 11 2.39 -11.38 -7.30
N MET A 12 1.77 -10.51 -8.07
CA MET A 12 0.42 -9.99 -7.82
C MET A 12 -0.65 -10.86 -8.48
N GLU A 13 -0.27 -11.58 -9.55
CA GLU A 13 -1.19 -12.40 -10.32
C GLU A 13 -1.62 -13.64 -9.51
N GLY A 14 -2.85 -14.10 -9.69
CA GLY A 14 -3.38 -15.29 -9.01
C GLY A 14 -3.76 -15.10 -7.54
N LEU A 15 -3.66 -13.88 -6.98
CA LEU A 15 -4.13 -13.58 -5.62
C LEU A 15 -5.64 -13.37 -5.62
N GLU A 16 -6.42 -14.44 -5.79
CA GLU A 16 -7.90 -14.38 -5.81
C GLU A 16 -8.49 -13.94 -4.47
N SER A 17 -7.83 -14.26 -3.37
CA SER A 17 -8.20 -13.82 -2.01
C SER A 17 -7.94 -12.32 -1.77
N GLY A 18 -7.39 -11.61 -2.76
CA GLY A 18 -6.84 -10.28 -2.54
C GLY A 18 -5.58 -10.31 -1.68
N ALA A 19 -5.09 -9.16 -1.30
CA ALA A 19 -3.92 -9.03 -0.44
C ALA A 19 -3.89 -7.69 0.28
N LEU A 20 -3.11 -7.62 1.35
CA LEU A 20 -2.73 -6.36 1.94
C LEU A 20 -1.35 -5.94 1.38
N ILE A 21 -1.34 -4.90 0.57
CA ILE A 21 -0.12 -4.34 -0.02
C ILE A 21 0.56 -3.44 0.99
N THR A 22 1.86 -3.64 1.21
CA THR A 22 2.71 -2.72 1.96
C THR A 22 3.68 -2.02 1.01
N CYS A 23 3.92 -0.72 1.21
CA CYS A 23 4.84 0.05 0.39
C CYS A 23 5.63 1.04 1.27
N ASN A 24 6.87 1.34 0.93
CA ASN A 24 7.62 2.45 1.51
C ASN A 24 6.98 3.79 1.09
N HIS A 25 7.21 4.84 1.91
CA HIS A 25 6.51 6.12 1.70
C HIS A 25 7.45 7.32 1.80
N PHE A 26 7.84 7.86 0.66
CA PHE A 26 8.74 9.01 0.57
C PHE A 26 8.21 10.16 -0.29
N ASN A 27 7.10 9.94 -1.02
CA ASN A 27 6.49 10.92 -1.91
C ASN A 27 4.96 10.81 -1.88
N PRO A 28 4.19 11.90 -1.98
CA PRO A 28 2.73 11.86 -2.07
C PRO A 28 2.19 11.03 -3.25
N PHE A 29 3.01 10.83 -4.29
CA PHE A 29 2.64 10.12 -5.50
C PHE A 29 2.95 8.61 -5.47
N ASP A 30 3.50 8.07 -4.37
CA ASP A 30 3.82 6.65 -4.26
C ASP A 30 2.61 5.74 -4.50
N SER A 31 1.42 6.16 -4.04
CA SER A 31 0.18 5.43 -4.27
C SER A 31 -0.19 5.31 -5.75
N PHE A 32 0.12 6.31 -6.57
CA PHE A 32 -0.12 6.25 -8.01
C PHE A 32 0.79 5.26 -8.72
N ALA A 33 2.05 5.14 -8.27
CA ALA A 33 2.97 4.14 -8.81
C ALA A 33 2.50 2.71 -8.50
N VAL A 34 1.98 2.49 -7.28
CA VAL A 34 1.36 1.19 -6.91
C VAL A 34 0.08 0.95 -7.71
N GLU A 35 -0.75 1.97 -7.92
CA GLU A 35 -1.97 1.84 -8.73
C GLU A 35 -1.65 1.52 -10.18
N GLU A 36 -0.59 2.09 -10.74
CA GLU A 36 -0.12 1.76 -12.09
C GLU A 36 0.31 0.30 -12.18
N ALA A 37 1.07 -0.21 -11.20
CA ALA A 37 1.42 -1.62 -11.10
C ALA A 37 0.16 -2.50 -11.01
N PHE A 38 -0.80 -2.13 -10.18
CA PHE A 38 -2.07 -2.84 -10.01
C PHE A 38 -2.87 -2.93 -11.32
N ARG A 39 -2.92 -1.87 -12.11
CA ARG A 39 -3.61 -1.82 -13.41
C ARG A 39 -2.92 -2.67 -14.48
N ASN A 40 -1.58 -2.80 -14.40
CA ASN A 40 -0.80 -3.59 -15.35
C ASN A 40 -0.80 -5.08 -15.02
N ALA A 41 -1.13 -5.47 -13.79
CA ALA A 41 -1.23 -6.88 -13.39
C ALA A 41 -2.45 -7.55 -14.02
N LYS A 42 -2.30 -8.84 -14.37
CA LYS A 42 -3.40 -9.66 -14.90
C LYS A 42 -4.31 -10.14 -13.77
N LEU A 43 -5.02 -9.21 -13.16
CA LEU A 43 -5.96 -9.48 -12.07
C LEU A 43 -7.38 -9.72 -12.59
N ASN A 44 -8.22 -10.28 -11.73
CA ASN A 44 -9.65 -10.33 -12.01
C ASN A 44 -10.19 -8.89 -12.12
N LYS A 45 -10.88 -8.56 -13.21
CA LYS A 45 -11.42 -7.22 -13.49
C LYS A 45 -12.38 -6.68 -12.42
N LYS A 46 -12.86 -7.53 -11.53
CA LYS A 46 -13.73 -7.14 -10.40
C LYS A 46 -12.94 -6.69 -9.18
N GLN A 47 -11.68 -7.11 -9.06
CA GLN A 47 -10.83 -6.74 -7.93
C GLN A 47 -10.48 -5.26 -7.98
N LYS A 48 -10.45 -4.62 -6.81
CA LYS A 48 -10.19 -3.20 -6.64
C LYS A 48 -9.03 -2.99 -5.67
N LEU A 49 -8.32 -1.88 -5.86
CA LEU A 49 -7.33 -1.39 -4.92
C LEU A 49 -7.95 -0.30 -4.04
N PHE A 50 -7.87 -0.44 -2.72
CA PHE A 50 -8.25 0.56 -1.75
C PHE A 50 -7.00 1.14 -1.09
N ILE A 51 -6.94 2.47 -0.96
CA ILE A 51 -5.75 3.16 -0.43
C ILE A 51 -6.07 3.72 0.95
N VAL A 52 -5.29 3.31 1.96
CA VAL A 52 -5.41 3.85 3.32
C VAL A 52 -4.76 5.23 3.37
N LEU A 53 -5.49 6.20 3.89
CA LEU A 53 -5.00 7.54 4.09
C LEU A 53 -5.38 8.09 5.47
N ARG A 54 -4.65 9.10 5.93
CA ARG A 54 -4.95 9.75 7.20
C ARG A 54 -6.32 10.43 7.15
N GLU A 55 -7.13 10.28 8.20
CA GLU A 55 -8.47 10.87 8.29
C GLU A 55 -8.48 12.37 7.97
N GLY A 56 -7.49 13.15 8.42
CA GLY A 56 -7.39 14.56 8.12
C GLY A 56 -7.28 14.87 6.61
N ASN A 57 -6.64 14.00 5.83
CA ASN A 57 -6.61 14.14 4.37
C ASN A 57 -7.96 13.83 3.74
N TYR A 58 -8.68 12.86 4.30
CA TYR A 58 -10.02 12.51 3.83
C TYR A 58 -11.05 13.60 4.14
N THR A 59 -11.03 14.17 5.34
CA THR A 59 -12.04 15.12 5.81
C THR A 59 -11.78 16.56 5.38
N ASN A 60 -10.51 17.01 5.44
CA ASN A 60 -10.17 18.43 5.39
C ASN A 60 -9.47 18.88 4.11
N PHE A 61 -9.07 17.95 3.23
CA PHE A 61 -8.37 18.35 2.01
C PHE A 61 -9.34 19.06 1.05
N PRO A 62 -9.04 20.29 0.62
CA PRO A 62 -9.95 21.09 -0.22
C PRO A 62 -9.86 20.71 -1.69
N GLY A 63 -10.81 21.22 -2.49
CA GLY A 63 -10.77 21.20 -3.95
C GLY A 63 -10.82 19.81 -4.57
N PHE A 64 -10.24 19.70 -5.76
CA PHE A 64 -10.26 18.48 -6.58
C PHE A 64 -9.61 17.27 -5.89
N TYR A 65 -8.48 17.46 -5.23
CA TYR A 65 -7.81 16.38 -4.48
C TYR A 65 -8.66 15.87 -3.31
N GLY A 66 -9.33 16.75 -2.59
CA GLY A 66 -10.27 16.34 -1.55
C GLY A 66 -11.46 15.56 -2.10
N PHE A 67 -11.96 15.93 -3.28
CA PHE A 67 -12.97 15.15 -3.98
C PHE A 67 -12.44 13.74 -4.33
N LEU A 68 -11.24 13.61 -4.87
CA LEU A 68 -10.61 12.32 -5.16
C LEU A 68 -10.47 11.48 -3.90
N PHE A 69 -9.94 12.04 -2.81
CA PHE A 69 -9.77 11.33 -1.54
C PHE A 69 -11.08 10.79 -0.95
N ARG A 70 -12.21 11.39 -1.24
CA ARG A 70 -13.52 10.93 -0.76
C ARG A 70 -14.25 9.97 -1.70
N ASN A 71 -13.83 9.88 -2.97
CA ASN A 71 -14.58 9.16 -4.00
C ASN A 71 -13.78 8.06 -4.74
N CYS A 72 -12.47 7.93 -4.50
CA CYS A 72 -11.60 7.02 -5.26
C CYS A 72 -11.05 5.87 -4.40
N ASN A 73 -11.93 4.98 -3.89
CA ASN A 73 -11.53 3.78 -3.14
C ASN A 73 -10.53 4.07 -2.03
N THR A 74 -10.80 5.05 -1.19
CA THR A 74 -9.93 5.41 -0.07
C THR A 74 -10.55 4.99 1.26
N LEU A 75 -9.67 4.65 2.22
CA LEU A 75 -10.03 4.24 3.57
C LEU A 75 -9.40 5.21 4.57
N PRO A 76 -10.20 6.03 5.28
CA PRO A 76 -9.68 6.93 6.29
C PRO A 76 -9.26 6.18 7.54
N LEU A 77 -7.99 6.34 7.92
CA LEU A 77 -7.42 5.81 9.17
C LEU A 77 -7.31 6.92 10.20
N SER A 78 -7.87 6.70 11.40
CA SER A 78 -7.94 7.67 12.48
C SER A 78 -7.41 7.08 13.80
N SER A 79 -6.94 7.95 14.70
CA SER A 79 -6.66 7.60 16.09
C SER A 79 -7.92 7.52 16.96
N ASN A 80 -9.06 8.00 16.47
CA ASN A 80 -10.35 7.89 17.17
C ASN A 80 -10.82 6.44 17.19
N LYS A 81 -11.12 5.91 18.40
CA LYS A 81 -11.52 4.51 18.58
C LYS A 81 -12.73 4.10 17.74
N ARG A 82 -13.75 4.97 17.64
CA ARG A 82 -14.98 4.68 16.88
C ARG A 82 -14.69 4.61 15.39
N THR A 83 -13.90 5.53 14.87
CA THR A 83 -13.46 5.52 13.45
C THR A 83 -12.55 4.33 13.16
N MET A 84 -11.68 3.96 14.10
CA MET A 84 -10.83 2.78 13.97
C MET A 84 -11.64 1.48 13.89
N VAL A 85 -12.70 1.32 14.68
CA VAL A 85 -13.57 0.14 14.58
C VAL A 85 -14.19 0.05 13.19
N LYS A 86 -14.76 1.14 12.69
CA LYS A 86 -15.34 1.20 11.33
C LYS A 86 -14.32 0.93 10.22
N PHE A 87 -13.09 1.44 10.40
CA PHE A 87 -11.99 1.15 9.48
C PHE A 87 -11.67 -0.36 9.45
N MET A 88 -11.60 -1.01 10.61
CA MET A 88 -11.33 -2.45 10.69
C MET A 88 -12.47 -3.28 10.07
N GLU A 89 -13.72 -2.93 10.32
CA GLU A 89 -14.88 -3.57 9.69
C GLU A 89 -14.87 -3.41 8.16
N ALA A 90 -14.55 -2.22 7.67
CA ALA A 90 -14.43 -1.97 6.23
C ALA A 90 -13.27 -2.75 5.60
N ALA A 91 -12.12 -2.82 6.28
CA ALA A 91 -10.98 -3.59 5.83
C ALA A 91 -11.30 -5.10 5.74
N ASP A 92 -11.99 -5.64 6.76
CA ASP A 92 -12.43 -7.04 6.74
C ASP A 92 -13.35 -7.32 5.54
N ILE A 93 -14.35 -6.46 5.29
CA ILE A 93 -15.27 -6.61 4.13
C ILE A 93 -14.53 -6.56 2.80
N ILE A 94 -13.58 -5.63 2.65
CA ILE A 94 -12.81 -5.45 1.42
C ILE A 94 -11.95 -6.68 1.14
N LEU A 95 -11.21 -7.16 2.14
CA LEU A 95 -10.33 -8.31 1.97
C LEU A 95 -11.13 -9.60 1.75
N GLN A 96 -12.26 -9.79 2.44
CA GLN A 96 -13.15 -10.94 2.24
C GLN A 96 -13.78 -11.00 0.83
N ARG A 97 -13.88 -9.87 0.13
CA ARG A 97 -14.32 -9.83 -1.28
C ARG A 97 -13.21 -10.16 -2.28
N GLY A 98 -11.99 -10.38 -1.81
CA GLY A 98 -10.82 -10.58 -2.65
C GLY A 98 -10.23 -9.29 -3.23
N ASP A 99 -10.57 -8.13 -2.66
CA ASP A 99 -10.01 -6.84 -3.03
C ASP A 99 -8.64 -6.61 -2.34
N PHE A 100 -7.92 -5.57 -2.75
CA PHE A 100 -6.60 -5.22 -2.24
C PHE A 100 -6.65 -3.94 -1.40
N ILE A 101 -5.85 -3.89 -0.34
CA ILE A 101 -5.68 -2.68 0.49
C ILE A 101 -4.21 -2.28 0.50
N LEU A 102 -3.90 -1.05 0.09
CA LEU A 102 -2.57 -0.44 0.21
C LEU A 102 -2.44 0.28 1.55
N ILE A 103 -1.43 -0.10 2.31
CA ILE A 103 -1.03 0.57 3.57
C ILE A 103 0.45 0.91 3.49
N PHE A 104 0.81 2.11 3.95
CA PHE A 104 2.19 2.52 4.18
C PHE A 104 2.58 2.21 5.64
N PRO A 105 3.27 1.08 5.92
CA PRO A 105 3.49 0.61 7.29
C PRO A 105 4.44 1.50 8.10
N GLU A 106 5.17 2.40 7.44
CA GLU A 106 6.01 3.41 8.08
C GLU A 106 5.20 4.48 8.83
N GLN A 107 3.91 4.64 8.50
CA GLN A 107 2.97 5.62 9.08
C GLN A 107 3.39 7.08 8.98
N SER A 108 4.42 7.39 8.24
CA SER A 108 4.89 8.74 7.99
C SER A 108 5.68 8.81 6.70
N MET A 109 5.45 9.85 5.93
CA MET A 109 6.19 10.16 4.73
C MET A 109 7.41 11.02 5.10
N TRP A 110 8.59 10.67 4.57
CA TRP A 110 9.74 11.56 4.55
C TRP A 110 10.08 11.88 3.11
N TRP A 111 9.86 13.08 2.75
CA TRP A 111 10.08 13.58 1.39
C TRP A 111 11.45 13.17 0.84
N ASN A 112 11.41 12.42 -0.25
CA ASN A 112 12.59 11.94 -0.98
C ASN A 112 13.65 11.22 -0.13
N TYR A 113 13.23 10.62 1.00
CA TYR A 113 14.14 9.87 1.86
C TYR A 113 14.28 8.43 1.36
N LYS A 114 15.53 8.05 1.03
CA LYS A 114 15.84 6.77 0.37
C LYS A 114 15.96 5.56 1.31
N LYS A 115 15.89 5.76 2.64
CA LYS A 115 15.98 4.66 3.61
C LYS A 115 14.59 4.34 4.19
N PRO A 116 14.19 3.04 4.23
CA PRO A 116 12.93 2.67 4.84
C PRO A 116 12.95 2.92 6.35
N LYS A 117 11.80 3.28 6.89
CA LYS A 117 11.58 3.42 8.34
C LYS A 117 11.16 2.09 8.95
N PRO A 118 11.26 1.96 10.29
CA PRO A 118 10.73 0.80 10.98
C PRO A 118 9.23 0.59 10.71
N LEU A 119 8.88 -0.61 10.30
CA LEU A 119 7.53 -0.99 9.96
C LEU A 119 6.67 -1.13 11.22
N LYS A 120 5.48 -0.54 11.22
CA LYS A 120 4.48 -0.65 12.30
C LYS A 120 3.60 -1.87 12.10
N ILE A 121 3.11 -2.44 13.19
CA ILE A 121 2.42 -3.74 13.20
C ILE A 121 0.99 -3.72 12.60
N GLY A 122 0.39 -2.56 12.38
CA GLY A 122 -1.03 -2.44 12.02
C GLY A 122 -1.42 -3.20 10.75
N ALA A 123 -0.61 -3.09 9.69
CA ALA A 123 -0.85 -3.79 8.43
C ALA A 123 -0.86 -5.32 8.62
N TYR A 124 0.14 -5.84 9.30
CA TYR A 124 0.30 -7.29 9.52
C TYR A 124 -0.81 -7.87 10.39
N LYS A 125 -1.30 -7.10 11.37
CA LYS A 125 -2.45 -7.48 12.20
C LYS A 125 -3.73 -7.64 11.34
N ILE A 126 -3.96 -6.73 10.40
CA ILE A 126 -5.11 -6.82 9.50
C ILE A 126 -4.99 -8.04 8.59
N ALA A 127 -3.81 -8.28 8.02
CA ALA A 127 -3.56 -9.41 7.14
C ALA A 127 -3.73 -10.75 7.88
N ALA A 128 -3.10 -10.93 9.04
CA ALA A 128 -3.21 -12.14 9.84
C ALA A 128 -4.65 -12.42 10.29
N ARG A 129 -5.37 -11.40 10.75
CA ARG A 129 -6.79 -11.51 11.15
C ARG A 129 -7.71 -11.96 10.02
N ASN A 130 -7.44 -11.53 8.79
CA ASN A 130 -8.25 -11.85 7.61
C ASN A 130 -7.74 -13.06 6.84
N ASN A 131 -6.67 -13.69 7.30
CA ASN A 131 -6.01 -14.81 6.63
C ASN A 131 -5.65 -14.51 5.16
N VAL A 132 -5.16 -13.29 4.89
CA VAL A 132 -4.73 -12.86 3.56
C VAL A 132 -3.22 -12.59 3.53
N PRO A 133 -2.56 -12.73 2.36
CA PRO A 133 -1.14 -12.46 2.27
C PRO A 133 -0.82 -10.95 2.39
N ILE A 134 0.39 -10.67 2.88
CA ILE A 134 1.07 -9.39 2.64
C ILE A 134 1.75 -9.47 1.28
N LEU A 135 1.53 -8.47 0.43
CA LEU A 135 2.26 -8.27 -0.81
C LEU A 135 3.21 -7.09 -0.65
N PRO A 136 4.52 -7.34 -0.45
CA PRO A 136 5.49 -6.27 -0.28
C PRO A 136 5.74 -5.56 -1.60
N ILE A 137 5.66 -4.24 -1.61
CA ILE A 137 6.10 -3.39 -2.70
C ILE A 137 7.17 -2.44 -2.17
N PHE A 138 8.24 -2.27 -2.92
CA PHE A 138 9.29 -1.31 -2.63
C PHE A 138 9.57 -0.45 -3.86
N ILE A 139 9.39 0.86 -3.72
CA ILE A 139 9.66 1.82 -4.77
C ILE A 139 11.06 2.37 -4.58
N THR A 140 11.90 2.25 -5.60
CA THR A 140 13.18 2.95 -5.70
C THR A 140 13.04 4.15 -6.61
N MET A 141 13.83 5.19 -6.34
CA MET A 141 13.79 6.47 -7.04
C MET A 141 15.18 6.84 -7.52
N GLU A 142 15.27 7.24 -8.79
CA GLU A 142 16.48 7.72 -9.43
C GLU A 142 16.21 9.06 -10.12
N ASP A 143 17.25 9.91 -10.22
CA ASP A 143 17.19 11.12 -11.01
C ASP A 143 17.30 10.77 -12.50
N SER A 144 16.38 11.25 -13.31
CA SER A 144 16.52 11.15 -14.76
C SER A 144 17.54 12.17 -15.32
N ASN A 145 17.80 12.08 -16.62
CA ASN A 145 18.61 13.08 -17.31
C ASN A 145 17.79 14.32 -17.77
N VAL A 146 16.53 14.40 -17.38
CA VAL A 146 15.62 15.49 -17.76
C VAL A 146 15.46 16.45 -16.60
N MET A 147 15.81 17.72 -16.85
CA MET A 147 15.59 18.81 -15.90
C MET A 147 14.13 19.26 -15.97
N GLY A 148 13.45 19.32 -14.83
CA GLY A 148 12.11 19.86 -14.72
C GLY A 148 12.10 21.40 -14.77
N GLU A 149 10.92 21.99 -14.93
CA GLU A 149 10.73 23.44 -14.95
C GLU A 149 11.08 24.11 -13.59
N ASP A 150 11.06 23.33 -12.52
CA ASP A 150 11.41 23.72 -11.16
C ASP A 150 12.93 23.72 -10.87
N GLY A 151 13.75 23.32 -11.86
CA GLY A 151 15.20 23.25 -11.75
C GLY A 151 15.73 21.98 -11.07
N PHE A 152 14.87 20.99 -10.80
CA PHE A 152 15.25 19.67 -10.29
C PHE A 152 15.13 18.62 -11.39
N TYR A 153 15.90 17.53 -11.28
CA TYR A 153 15.75 16.40 -12.17
C TYR A 153 14.40 15.69 -11.97
N VAL A 154 13.76 15.32 -13.07
CA VAL A 154 12.55 14.50 -13.03
C VAL A 154 12.89 13.15 -12.39
N GLN A 155 12.07 12.71 -11.44
CA GLN A 155 12.28 11.45 -10.74
C GLN A 155 11.69 10.29 -11.51
N GLU A 156 12.48 9.23 -11.69
CA GLU A 156 12.08 7.96 -12.28
C GLU A 156 11.91 6.92 -11.17
N TYR A 157 10.77 6.24 -11.17
CA TYR A 157 10.43 5.23 -10.18
C TYR A 157 10.54 3.83 -10.78
N THR A 158 11.17 2.92 -10.02
CA THR A 158 11.06 1.47 -10.25
C THR A 158 10.22 0.87 -9.14
N VAL A 159 9.12 0.23 -9.51
CA VAL A 159 8.23 -0.47 -8.58
C VAL A 159 8.65 -1.93 -8.49
N ASN A 160 9.12 -2.36 -7.32
CA ASN A 160 9.56 -3.73 -7.08
C ASN A 160 8.49 -4.45 -6.24
N ILE A 161 7.87 -5.49 -6.80
CA ILE A 161 6.84 -6.29 -6.16
C ILE A 161 7.47 -7.59 -5.66
N GLY A 162 7.54 -7.75 -4.35
CA GLY A 162 8.06 -8.95 -3.70
C GLY A 162 7.09 -10.12 -3.74
N LYS A 163 7.57 -11.31 -3.36
CA LYS A 163 6.71 -12.50 -3.25
C LYS A 163 5.67 -12.32 -2.15
N PRO A 164 4.43 -12.78 -2.35
CA PRO A 164 3.41 -12.75 -1.31
C PRO A 164 3.85 -13.52 -0.06
N ILE A 165 3.61 -12.93 1.10
CA ILE A 165 3.89 -13.53 2.41
C ILE A 165 2.58 -14.01 3.00
N PHE A 166 2.30 -15.30 2.89
CA PHE A 166 1.08 -15.89 3.42
C PHE A 166 1.17 -16.10 4.93
N PRO A 167 0.06 -15.95 5.67
CA PRO A 167 -0.03 -16.43 7.04
C PRO A 167 0.09 -17.96 7.06
N ASP A 168 0.63 -18.51 8.16
CA ASP A 168 0.74 -19.96 8.39
C ASP A 168 -0.41 -20.40 9.29
N GLU A 169 -1.20 -21.37 8.82
CA GLU A 169 -2.38 -21.88 9.54
C GLU A 169 -2.04 -22.59 10.85
N ASN A 170 -0.80 -23.04 11.01
CA ASN A 170 -0.30 -23.68 12.24
C ASN A 170 0.11 -22.68 13.33
N LEU A 171 0.13 -21.39 13.01
CA LEU A 171 0.56 -20.33 13.91
C LEU A 171 -0.64 -19.51 14.41
N THR A 172 -0.48 -18.97 15.60
CA THR A 172 -1.45 -17.99 16.14
C THR A 172 -1.42 -16.68 15.34
N GLU A 173 -2.49 -15.87 15.43
CA GLU A 173 -2.53 -14.53 14.82
C GLU A 173 -1.32 -13.68 15.24
N LYS A 174 -0.91 -13.76 16.50
CA LYS A 174 0.24 -13.00 17.02
C LYS A 174 1.56 -13.45 16.42
N GLU A 175 1.79 -14.74 16.27
CA GLU A 175 2.99 -15.30 15.66
C GLU A 175 3.06 -14.97 14.17
N ASN A 176 1.94 -15.11 13.45
CA ASN A 176 1.83 -14.72 12.06
C ASN A 176 2.18 -13.24 11.85
N LEU A 177 1.63 -12.36 12.69
CA LEU A 177 1.90 -10.93 12.63
C LEU A 177 3.41 -10.62 12.70
N GLU A 178 4.12 -11.19 13.66
CA GLU A 178 5.55 -10.94 13.83
C GLU A 178 6.37 -11.53 12.68
N ILE A 179 6.08 -12.76 12.25
CA ILE A 179 6.78 -13.43 11.16
C ILE A 179 6.56 -12.72 9.82
N MET A 180 5.31 -12.33 9.52
CA MET A 180 4.99 -11.60 8.28
C MET A 180 5.70 -10.25 8.25
N LYS A 181 5.74 -9.53 9.38
CA LYS A 181 6.46 -8.27 9.52
C LYS A 181 7.97 -8.44 9.32
N GLU A 182 8.57 -9.47 9.92
CA GLU A 182 9.99 -9.74 9.77
C GLU A 182 10.35 -10.09 8.33
N LYS A 183 9.56 -10.94 7.68
CA LYS A 183 9.74 -11.30 6.26
C LYS A 183 9.58 -10.09 5.33
N ASN A 184 8.67 -9.19 5.63
CA ASN A 184 8.44 -7.98 4.83
C ASN A 184 9.55 -6.93 5.00
N ALA A 185 10.32 -6.99 6.07
CA ALA A 185 11.44 -6.07 6.32
C ALA A 185 12.76 -6.49 5.64
N LYS A 186 12.83 -7.69 5.09
CA LYS A 186 13.98 -8.26 4.35
C LYS A 186 13.87 -8.01 2.88
#